data_2ec97c0bd3dbfb29eba713eb635b5e51
#
_entry.id   2ec97c0bd3dbfb29eba713eb635b5e51
#
_cell.length_a   1.000
_cell.length_b   1.000
_cell.length_c   1.000
_cell.angle_alpha   90.00
_cell.angle_beta   90.00
_cell.angle_gamma   90.00
#
_symmetry.space_group_name_H-M   'P 1'
#
loop_
_entity.id
_entity.type
_entity.pdbx_description
1 polymer ?
#
loop_
_entity_poly.entity_id
_entity_poly.type
_entity_poly.pdbx_seq_one_letter_code
_entity_poly.pdbx_strand_id
1 'polypeptide(L)'
;MQDIPWLSELKLRYDFGVTGNQNFGNYQSLATYRAFGQYTYENIMYHVWGPSKNVNSNLRWEKGYNQNFGLDFAFLKDRISGSINYYHKKQVDLLGTYDVPVPPHLFNTIFANVGTLKNTGWEFDLRVDAIRSKDFTWTANANAYTNNNKFESFSNDIYTGQDYYNTCTMANPGNPGPLQRIEVGKRIGNYFTFRYAGVSDDGDWLIYDKDNKVIPIANGVEEDKTITGNGLPKFNAALTNNISWKNLDATISMRGAFGFEIFDVHDFYYGLQTRLGNLSSNAFRRNAKITHGSNVISDYFIHKGDYWMIDAVSLSYTFNIKHKFIDKVRLSGTANNLYTFTTFPGVDPSTYQVNGLTPGTFGGNISYYPSAFQFIFGIHVDF
;
A
#
# COMPACT_ATOMS: atom_id res chain seq x y z
N MET A 1 13.96 -0.50 40.87
CA MET A 1 13.34 -1.68 40.26
C MET A 1 13.66 -2.98 41.01
N GLN A 2 14.73 -3.05 41.77
CA GLN A 2 15.09 -4.28 42.50
C GLN A 2 14.04 -4.77 43.52
N ASP A 3 13.14 -3.90 43.95
CA ASP A 3 12.14 -4.20 44.98
C ASP A 3 10.75 -4.58 44.42
N ILE A 4 10.60 -4.68 43.10
CA ILE A 4 9.33 -5.01 42.41
C ILE A 4 9.46 -6.39 41.75
N PRO A 5 9.06 -7.49 42.41
CA PRO A 5 9.39 -8.84 41.98
C PRO A 5 8.69 -9.28 40.67
N TRP A 6 7.65 -8.57 40.25
CA TRP A 6 6.94 -8.86 39.00
C TRP A 6 7.43 -8.00 37.81
N LEU A 7 8.23 -6.95 38.04
CA LEU A 7 8.77 -6.05 37.02
C LEU A 7 10.22 -6.43 36.70
N SER A 8 10.49 -6.95 35.52
CA SER A 8 11.83 -7.33 35.06
C SER A 8 12.52 -6.18 34.35
N GLU A 9 11.79 -5.45 33.50
CA GLU A 9 12.30 -4.32 32.74
C GLU A 9 11.23 -3.25 32.54
N LEU A 10 11.62 -2.00 32.63
CA LEU A 10 10.85 -0.83 32.22
C LEU A 10 11.83 0.24 31.76
N LYS A 11 11.82 0.53 30.45
CA LYS A 11 12.74 1.45 29.82
C LYS A 11 12.01 2.41 28.89
N LEU A 12 12.22 3.71 29.13
CA LEU A 12 11.75 4.77 28.24
C LEU A 12 12.84 5.10 27.20
N ARG A 13 12.44 5.28 25.96
CA ARG A 13 13.31 5.68 24.84
C ARG A 13 12.74 6.91 24.16
N TYR A 14 13.63 7.79 23.76
CA TYR A 14 13.33 8.88 22.85
C TYR A 14 14.44 8.98 21.81
N ASP A 15 14.07 8.92 20.56
CA ASP A 15 15.00 9.04 19.43
C ASP A 15 14.58 10.22 18.55
N PHE A 16 15.56 11.03 18.18
CA PHE A 16 15.41 12.09 17.18
C PHE A 16 16.51 11.96 16.13
N GLY A 17 16.12 12.01 14.87
CA GLY A 17 17.07 11.94 13.78
C GLY A 17 16.62 12.76 12.58
N VAL A 18 17.59 13.28 11.83
CA VAL A 18 17.37 13.94 10.54
C VAL A 18 18.05 13.13 9.47
N THR A 19 17.30 12.75 8.44
CA THR A 19 17.78 11.98 7.30
C THR A 19 17.63 12.78 6.02
N GLY A 20 18.58 12.63 5.09
CA GLY A 20 18.52 13.19 3.74
C GLY A 20 18.23 12.12 2.71
N ASN A 21 17.42 12.45 1.71
CA ASN A 21 17.21 11.61 0.53
C ASN A 21 17.57 12.39 -0.72
N GLN A 22 18.47 11.81 -1.54
CA GLN A 22 18.94 12.37 -2.81
C GLN A 22 18.57 11.51 -4.02
N ASN A 23 17.56 10.65 -3.87
CA ASN A 23 17.20 9.70 -4.93
C ASN A 23 16.46 10.40 -6.08
N PHE A 24 17.20 11.17 -6.86
CA PHE A 24 16.73 11.78 -8.12
C PHE A 24 17.83 11.66 -9.19
N GLY A 25 17.39 11.66 -10.46
CA GLY A 25 18.28 11.46 -11.60
C GLY A 25 19.38 12.53 -11.72
N ASN A 26 20.46 12.17 -12.39
CA ASN A 26 21.57 13.08 -12.65
C ASN A 26 21.14 14.29 -13.48
N TYR A 27 21.84 15.40 -13.34
CA TYR A 27 21.65 16.64 -14.12
C TYR A 27 20.29 17.31 -14.00
N GLN A 28 19.51 17.00 -12.94
CA GLN A 28 18.18 17.59 -12.78
C GLN A 28 18.21 19.10 -12.53
N SER A 29 19.25 19.62 -11.88
CA SER A 29 19.42 21.06 -11.63
C SER A 29 20.04 21.84 -12.79
N LEU A 30 20.52 21.17 -13.84
CA LEU A 30 21.25 21.80 -14.94
C LEU A 30 20.38 22.03 -16.17
N ALA A 31 20.74 23.07 -16.94
CA ALA A 31 20.21 23.26 -18.27
C ALA A 31 20.71 22.15 -19.20
N THR A 32 19.81 21.36 -19.74
CA THR A 32 20.10 20.32 -20.71
C THR A 32 19.38 20.61 -22.00
N TYR A 33 20.00 20.22 -23.11
CA TYR A 33 19.45 20.41 -24.45
C TYR A 33 19.19 19.05 -25.08
N ARG A 34 18.16 19.00 -25.92
CA ARG A 34 17.85 17.81 -26.74
C ARG A 34 17.56 18.20 -28.18
N ALA A 35 17.71 17.24 -29.09
CA ALA A 35 17.26 17.40 -30.44
C ALA A 35 15.72 17.36 -30.49
N PHE A 36 15.09 18.38 -31.10
CA PHE A 36 13.65 18.48 -31.28
C PHE A 36 13.16 18.01 -32.67
N GLY A 37 14.08 17.88 -33.60
CA GLY A 37 13.76 17.49 -34.95
C GLY A 37 14.86 17.85 -35.93
N GLN A 38 14.54 17.82 -37.18
CA GLN A 38 15.43 18.12 -38.27
C GLN A 38 14.74 19.03 -39.26
N TYR A 39 15.48 19.92 -39.92
CA TYR A 39 15.00 20.66 -41.05
C TYR A 39 16.05 20.61 -42.18
N THR A 40 15.60 20.66 -43.41
CA THR A 40 16.47 20.64 -44.59
C THR A 40 16.57 22.06 -45.14
N TYR A 41 17.78 22.54 -45.30
CA TYR A 41 18.11 23.80 -45.95
C TYR A 41 19.18 23.54 -46.98
N GLU A 42 19.00 24.01 -48.21
CA GLU A 42 19.93 23.78 -49.35
C GLU A 42 20.37 22.32 -49.51
N ASN A 43 19.42 21.37 -49.41
CA ASN A 43 19.67 19.93 -49.43
C ASN A 43 20.53 19.36 -48.30
N ILE A 44 20.87 20.17 -47.29
CA ILE A 44 21.59 19.75 -46.09
C ILE A 44 20.62 19.61 -44.92
N MET A 45 20.70 18.50 -44.22
CA MET A 45 19.83 18.20 -43.04
C MET A 45 20.52 18.78 -41.77
N TYR A 46 19.79 19.65 -41.06
CA TYR A 46 20.20 20.27 -39.81
C TYR A 46 19.38 19.75 -38.65
N HIS A 47 20.04 19.49 -37.53
CA HIS A 47 19.37 19.17 -36.27
C HIS A 47 19.01 20.43 -35.49
N VAL A 48 17.77 20.52 -35.04
CA VAL A 48 17.29 21.59 -34.17
C VAL A 48 17.50 21.19 -32.71
N TRP A 49 18.23 21.98 -31.96
CA TRP A 49 18.49 21.77 -30.55
C TRP A 49 17.81 22.83 -29.71
N GLY A 50 17.21 22.43 -28.59
CA GLY A 50 16.57 23.35 -27.66
C GLY A 50 16.57 22.82 -26.23
N PRO A 51 16.17 23.62 -25.25
CA PRO A 51 16.05 23.20 -23.86
C PRO A 51 15.19 21.95 -23.72
N SER A 52 15.58 21.01 -22.88
CA SER A 52 14.84 19.76 -22.70
C SER A 52 13.82 19.81 -21.55
N LYS A 53 13.95 20.77 -20.64
CA LYS A 53 13.14 20.94 -19.42
C LYS A 53 13.29 22.33 -18.86
N ASN A 54 12.39 22.72 -17.95
CA ASN A 54 12.59 23.87 -17.08
C ASN A 54 13.74 23.59 -16.10
N VAL A 55 14.59 24.58 -15.89
CA VAL A 55 15.76 24.48 -14.99
C VAL A 55 15.37 24.91 -13.58
N ASN A 56 15.79 24.15 -12.58
CA ASN A 56 15.72 24.53 -11.17
C ASN A 56 17.11 24.38 -10.53
N SER A 57 17.83 25.49 -10.41
CA SER A 57 19.15 25.53 -9.76
C SER A 57 19.09 25.37 -8.23
N ASN A 58 17.89 25.49 -7.63
CA ASN A 58 17.67 25.43 -6.19
C ASN A 58 17.32 24.01 -5.70
N LEU A 59 17.51 22.99 -6.54
CA LEU A 59 17.28 21.62 -6.13
C LEU A 59 18.19 21.24 -4.96
N ARG A 60 17.57 20.65 -3.95
CA ARG A 60 18.23 20.19 -2.74
C ARG A 60 17.70 18.81 -2.32
N TRP A 61 18.34 18.20 -1.34
CA TRP A 61 17.90 16.94 -0.79
C TRP A 61 16.58 17.10 -0.01
N GLU A 62 15.73 16.09 -0.10
CA GLU A 62 14.61 15.95 0.81
C GLU A 62 15.13 15.75 2.24
N LYS A 63 14.42 16.27 3.22
CA LYS A 63 14.77 16.11 4.65
C LYS A 63 13.66 15.40 5.39
N GLY A 64 14.02 14.34 6.10
CA GLY A 64 13.13 13.61 7.00
C GLY A 64 13.48 13.88 8.46
N TYR A 65 12.55 14.47 9.19
CA TYR A 65 12.62 14.64 10.63
C TYR A 65 11.87 13.48 11.29
N ASN A 66 12.58 12.65 12.05
CA ASN A 66 12.04 11.47 12.67
C ASN A 66 12.11 11.61 14.17
N GLN A 67 10.99 11.42 14.85
CA GLN A 67 10.88 11.37 16.31
C GLN A 67 10.22 10.04 16.69
N ASN A 68 10.76 9.35 17.68
CA ASN A 68 10.21 8.12 18.19
C ASN A 68 10.23 8.12 19.72
N PHE A 69 9.08 7.85 20.32
CA PHE A 69 8.91 7.67 21.76
C PHE A 69 8.60 6.19 22.00
N GLY A 70 9.44 5.53 22.77
CA GLY A 70 9.33 4.10 23.02
C GLY A 70 9.26 3.78 24.51
N LEU A 71 8.48 2.76 24.83
CA LEU A 71 8.42 2.12 26.14
C LEU A 71 8.69 0.63 25.94
N ASP A 72 9.80 0.14 26.49
CA ASP A 72 10.09 -1.29 26.58
C ASP A 72 9.72 -1.79 27.97
N PHE A 73 9.10 -2.96 28.05
CA PHE A 73 8.68 -3.56 29.31
C PHE A 73 8.87 -5.06 29.33
N ALA A 74 9.16 -5.61 30.52
CA ALA A 74 9.14 -7.03 30.77
C ALA A 74 8.62 -7.33 32.18
N PHE A 75 7.74 -8.32 32.28
CA PHE A 75 7.05 -8.70 33.50
C PHE A 75 7.18 -10.20 33.76
N LEU A 76 6.99 -10.58 35.04
CA LEU A 76 6.88 -11.98 35.48
C LEU A 76 8.10 -12.82 35.10
N LYS A 77 9.31 -12.31 35.32
CA LYS A 77 10.58 -12.94 34.94
C LYS A 77 10.63 -13.16 33.40
N ASP A 78 10.34 -12.10 32.66
CA ASP A 78 10.35 -12.03 31.18
C ASP A 78 9.31 -12.95 30.47
N ARG A 79 8.30 -13.41 31.23
CA ARG A 79 7.21 -14.19 30.60
C ARG A 79 6.32 -13.36 29.69
N ILE A 80 6.20 -12.06 30.00
CA ILE A 80 5.50 -11.08 29.19
C ILE A 80 6.49 -9.96 28.93
N SER A 81 6.87 -9.76 27.68
CA SER A 81 7.75 -8.67 27.27
C SER A 81 7.25 -8.03 25.99
N GLY A 82 7.57 -6.76 25.83
CA GLY A 82 7.14 -6.05 24.63
C GLY A 82 7.60 -4.62 24.56
N SER A 83 7.15 -3.94 23.53
CA SER A 83 7.38 -2.52 23.34
C SER A 83 6.13 -1.80 22.82
N ILE A 84 6.02 -0.54 23.19
CA ILE A 84 5.04 0.39 22.64
C ILE A 84 5.81 1.58 22.11
N ASN A 85 5.66 1.88 20.82
CA ASN A 85 6.31 2.99 20.18
C ASN A 85 5.29 3.94 19.56
N TYR A 86 5.52 5.24 19.69
CA TYR A 86 4.83 6.28 18.94
C TYR A 86 5.84 6.98 18.04
N TYR A 87 5.61 6.97 16.75
CA TYR A 87 6.45 7.67 15.80
C TYR A 87 5.76 8.89 15.20
N HIS A 88 6.57 9.93 14.97
CA HIS A 88 6.21 11.12 14.22
C HIS A 88 7.31 11.41 13.20
N LYS A 89 6.97 11.25 11.93
CA LYS A 89 7.87 11.50 10.80
C LYS A 89 7.32 12.65 9.97
N LYS A 90 8.16 13.65 9.71
CA LYS A 90 7.84 14.77 8.82
C LYS A 90 8.89 14.85 7.74
N GLN A 91 8.47 14.69 6.49
CA GLN A 91 9.32 14.78 5.33
C GLN A 91 9.02 16.09 4.62
N VAL A 92 10.03 16.93 4.47
CA VAL A 92 9.93 18.25 3.83
C VAL A 92 10.80 18.29 2.59
N ASP A 93 10.56 19.26 1.75
CA ASP A 93 11.29 19.44 0.49
C ASP A 93 11.18 18.22 -0.44
N LEU A 94 10.01 17.55 -0.44
CA LEU A 94 9.75 16.41 -1.31
C LEU A 94 10.00 16.78 -2.77
N LEU A 95 10.78 15.95 -3.44
CA LEU A 95 11.13 16.11 -4.84
C LEU A 95 10.03 15.54 -5.73
N GLY A 96 9.63 16.31 -6.71
CA GLY A 96 8.61 15.89 -7.67
C GLY A 96 8.51 16.81 -8.88
N THR A 97 7.72 16.38 -9.84
CA THR A 97 7.36 17.18 -11.01
C THR A 97 6.07 17.93 -10.70
N TYR A 98 6.12 19.26 -10.82
CA TYR A 98 5.01 20.16 -10.50
C TYR A 98 4.61 20.94 -11.73
N ASP A 99 3.31 21.22 -11.87
CA ASP A 99 2.78 22.04 -12.95
C ASP A 99 3.12 23.53 -12.71
N VAL A 100 3.52 24.21 -13.77
CA VAL A 100 3.86 25.64 -13.78
C VAL A 100 3.26 26.32 -15.00
N PRO A 101 2.92 27.62 -14.89
CA PRO A 101 2.34 28.34 -16.02
C PRO A 101 3.33 28.53 -17.18
N VAL A 102 2.82 28.48 -18.39
CA VAL A 102 3.53 28.81 -19.62
C VAL A 102 2.82 29.95 -20.30
N PRO A 103 3.43 31.14 -20.46
CA PRO A 103 4.68 31.63 -19.89
C PRO A 103 4.59 31.93 -18.37
N PRO A 104 5.66 32.19 -17.61
CA PRO A 104 7.03 32.45 -18.10
C PRO A 104 7.91 31.21 -18.32
N HIS A 105 7.45 30.03 -17.88
CA HIS A 105 8.20 28.80 -18.08
C HIS A 105 8.14 28.32 -19.54
N LEU A 106 9.19 27.61 -19.99
CA LEU A 106 9.24 27.04 -21.35
C LEU A 106 8.37 25.78 -21.47
N PHE A 107 8.22 25.04 -20.38
CA PHE A 107 7.41 23.83 -20.29
C PHE A 107 6.41 23.95 -19.15
N ASN A 108 5.33 23.23 -19.23
CA ASN A 108 4.25 23.25 -18.23
C ASN A 108 4.60 22.54 -16.91
N THR A 109 5.79 21.93 -16.80
CA THR A 109 6.22 21.24 -15.59
C THR A 109 7.63 21.62 -15.18
N ILE A 110 7.94 21.59 -13.89
CA ILE A 110 9.26 21.77 -13.32
C ILE A 110 9.53 20.72 -12.25
N PHE A 111 10.76 20.23 -12.16
CA PHE A 111 11.21 19.37 -11.09
C PHE A 111 11.69 20.21 -9.91
N ALA A 112 11.06 20.08 -8.74
CA ALA A 112 11.32 20.97 -7.61
C ALA A 112 11.09 20.31 -6.24
N ASN A 113 11.61 20.95 -5.19
CA ASN A 113 11.40 20.58 -3.80
C ASN A 113 10.20 21.36 -3.25
N VAL A 114 9.01 20.79 -3.26
CA VAL A 114 7.79 21.55 -2.91
C VAL A 114 6.98 20.89 -1.80
N GLY A 115 6.86 19.57 -1.80
CA GLY A 115 5.93 18.87 -0.93
C GLY A 115 6.37 18.73 0.53
N THR A 116 5.39 18.58 1.40
CA THR A 116 5.58 18.17 2.80
C THR A 116 4.61 17.04 3.14
N LEU A 117 5.17 15.94 3.62
CA LEU A 117 4.43 14.75 4.06
C LEU A 117 4.64 14.51 5.56
N LYS A 118 3.56 14.25 6.27
CA LYS A 118 3.58 13.84 7.67
C LYS A 118 3.08 12.41 7.82
N ASN A 119 3.75 11.63 8.66
CA ASN A 119 3.34 10.27 8.98
C ASN A 119 3.46 10.05 10.49
N THR A 120 2.38 9.58 11.12
CA THR A 120 2.32 9.28 12.55
C THR A 120 1.67 7.93 12.79
N GLY A 121 2.08 7.24 13.84
CA GLY A 121 1.46 5.96 14.17
C GLY A 121 1.96 5.40 15.49
N TRP A 122 1.30 4.32 15.89
CA TRP A 122 1.65 3.48 17.02
C TRP A 122 2.13 2.13 16.54
N GLU A 123 3.12 1.59 17.22
CA GLU A 123 3.63 0.24 17.01
C GLU A 123 3.63 -0.48 18.34
N PHE A 124 3.13 -1.72 18.33
CA PHE A 124 3.01 -2.57 19.52
C PHE A 124 3.66 -3.91 19.19
N ASP A 125 4.59 -4.32 20.03
CA ASP A 125 5.17 -5.66 20.01
C ASP A 125 4.94 -6.31 21.35
N LEU A 126 4.47 -7.55 21.35
CA LEU A 126 4.18 -8.32 22.55
C LEU A 126 4.65 -9.77 22.37
N ARG A 127 5.47 -10.23 23.28
CA ARG A 127 5.85 -11.62 23.46
C ARG A 127 5.28 -12.14 24.77
N VAL A 128 4.61 -13.27 24.71
CA VAL A 128 4.07 -13.96 25.88
C VAL A 128 4.55 -15.42 25.85
N ASP A 129 5.34 -15.81 26.88
CA ASP A 129 5.61 -17.22 27.15
C ASP A 129 4.46 -17.77 28.01
N ALA A 130 3.39 -18.16 27.32
CA ALA A 130 2.13 -18.56 27.97
C ALA A 130 2.34 -19.80 28.85
N ILE A 131 3.08 -20.79 28.32
CA ILE A 131 3.44 -22.01 29.08
C ILE A 131 4.93 -22.27 28.91
N ARG A 132 5.61 -22.49 30.02
CA ARG A 132 7.03 -22.83 30.05
C ARG A 132 7.21 -24.02 31.03
N SER A 133 7.18 -25.22 30.51
CA SER A 133 7.45 -26.44 31.25
C SER A 133 8.55 -27.28 30.58
N LYS A 134 8.98 -28.35 31.22
CA LYS A 134 10.06 -29.21 30.69
C LYS A 134 9.71 -29.87 29.35
N ASP A 135 8.46 -30.30 29.21
CA ASP A 135 8.02 -31.08 28.04
C ASP A 135 7.09 -30.29 27.12
N PHE A 136 6.60 -29.11 27.56
CA PHE A 136 5.68 -28.31 26.76
C PHE A 136 5.99 -26.82 26.92
N THR A 137 6.19 -26.14 25.80
CA THR A 137 6.34 -24.69 25.75
C THR A 137 5.36 -24.10 24.75
N TRP A 138 4.78 -22.96 25.09
CA TRP A 138 3.97 -22.16 24.19
C TRP A 138 4.35 -20.71 24.30
N THR A 139 4.85 -20.14 23.22
CA THR A 139 5.18 -18.72 23.08
C THR A 139 4.31 -18.09 21.99
N ALA A 140 3.62 -17.02 22.33
CA ALA A 140 2.87 -16.18 21.40
C ALA A 140 3.63 -14.86 21.17
N ASN A 141 3.83 -14.49 19.91
CA ASN A 141 4.38 -13.20 19.49
C ASN A 141 3.31 -12.46 18.70
N ALA A 142 2.91 -11.29 19.18
CA ALA A 142 1.95 -10.43 18.50
C ALA A 142 2.60 -9.09 18.17
N ASN A 143 2.34 -8.57 16.99
CA ASN A 143 2.65 -7.20 16.65
C ASN A 143 1.45 -6.52 16.00
N ALA A 144 1.36 -5.21 16.19
CA ALA A 144 0.30 -4.41 15.60
C ALA A 144 0.81 -3.00 15.35
N TYR A 145 0.33 -2.37 14.27
CA TYR A 145 0.67 -0.99 14.03
C TYR A 145 -0.46 -0.21 13.36
N THR A 146 -0.48 1.09 13.61
CA THR A 146 -1.34 2.06 12.94
C THR A 146 -0.50 2.98 12.08
N ASN A 147 -1.11 3.52 11.03
CA ASN A 147 -0.47 4.47 10.14
C ASN A 147 -1.45 5.59 9.77
N ASN A 148 -1.06 6.83 10.02
CA ASN A 148 -1.82 8.01 9.62
C ASN A 148 -0.89 8.98 8.90
N ASN A 149 -0.90 8.89 7.57
CA ASN A 149 -0.16 9.79 6.72
C ASN A 149 -1.04 10.94 6.20
N LYS A 150 -0.45 12.10 6.06
CA LYS A 150 -1.11 13.27 5.50
C LYS A 150 -0.13 14.06 4.64
N PHE A 151 -0.61 14.50 3.49
CA PHE A 151 0.10 15.50 2.70
C PHE A 151 -0.21 16.88 3.29
N GLU A 152 0.80 17.58 3.83
CA GLU A 152 0.59 18.86 4.50
C GLU A 152 0.63 20.03 3.52
N SER A 153 1.40 19.94 2.44
CA SER A 153 1.54 21.03 1.46
C SER A 153 2.05 20.52 0.11
N PHE A 154 1.55 21.12 -0.96
CA PHE A 154 2.10 21.04 -2.32
C PHE A 154 2.73 22.39 -2.75
N SER A 155 2.93 23.31 -1.83
CA SER A 155 3.44 24.66 -2.12
C SER A 155 4.61 24.98 -1.20
N ASN A 156 5.45 25.90 -1.66
CA ASN A 156 6.50 26.58 -0.91
C ASN A 156 6.52 28.06 -1.30
N ASP A 157 7.51 28.81 -0.82
CA ASP A 157 7.65 30.26 -1.09
C ASP A 157 7.82 30.59 -2.58
N ILE A 158 8.22 29.62 -3.41
CA ILE A 158 8.51 29.81 -4.84
C ILE A 158 7.36 29.26 -5.71
N TYR A 159 6.80 28.12 -5.33
CA TYR A 159 5.78 27.40 -6.09
C TYR A 159 4.48 27.32 -5.29
N THR A 160 3.47 28.07 -5.73
CA THR A 160 2.15 28.13 -5.09
C THR A 160 1.08 27.63 -6.06
N GLY A 161 0.00 27.08 -5.53
CA GLY A 161 -1.25 26.93 -6.29
C GLY A 161 -1.70 25.54 -6.65
N GLN A 162 -1.10 24.47 -6.09
CA GLN A 162 -1.68 23.12 -6.19
C GLN A 162 -2.29 22.71 -4.85
N ASP A 163 -3.61 22.44 -4.85
CA ASP A 163 -4.32 21.91 -3.67
C ASP A 163 -4.45 20.38 -3.71
N TYR A 164 -4.26 19.79 -4.88
CA TYR A 164 -4.34 18.36 -5.08
C TYR A 164 -3.43 17.84 -6.20
N TYR A 165 -3.18 16.55 -6.19
CA TYR A 165 -2.48 15.81 -7.24
C TYR A 165 -3.24 14.52 -7.56
N ASN A 166 -3.61 14.32 -8.82
CA ASN A 166 -4.26 13.11 -9.29
C ASN A 166 -3.20 11.99 -9.51
N THR A 167 -3.51 10.80 -9.03
CA THR A 167 -2.62 9.64 -9.15
C THR A 167 -3.40 8.38 -9.50
N CYS A 168 -2.71 7.28 -9.76
CA CYS A 168 -3.30 6.03 -10.17
C CYS A 168 -4.15 6.16 -11.44
N THR A 169 -3.55 6.66 -12.52
CA THR A 169 -4.23 6.67 -13.83
C THR A 169 -4.53 5.25 -14.26
N MET A 170 -5.81 4.97 -14.51
CA MET A 170 -6.27 3.66 -14.93
C MET A 170 -5.79 3.36 -16.35
N ALA A 171 -5.36 2.10 -16.57
CA ALA A 171 -4.86 1.65 -17.86
C ALA A 171 -5.98 1.59 -18.91
N ASN A 172 -5.61 1.67 -20.20
CA ASN A 172 -6.52 1.41 -21.32
C ASN A 172 -7.07 -0.03 -21.26
N PRO A 173 -8.26 -0.28 -21.81
CA PRO A 173 -8.98 0.54 -22.77
C PRO A 173 -9.95 1.54 -22.16
N GLY A 174 -10.26 2.58 -22.94
CA GLY A 174 -11.29 3.56 -22.62
C GLY A 174 -10.77 4.84 -21.96
N ASN A 175 -9.48 4.91 -21.55
CA ASN A 175 -8.88 6.05 -20.87
C ASN A 175 -9.76 6.62 -19.73
N PRO A 176 -10.08 5.81 -18.70
CA PRO A 176 -11.05 6.18 -17.68
C PRO A 176 -10.56 7.31 -16.74
N GLY A 177 -9.27 7.63 -16.79
CA GLY A 177 -8.67 8.71 -16.02
C GLY A 177 -8.08 8.28 -14.67
N PRO A 178 -7.79 9.24 -13.78
CA PRO A 178 -7.23 8.97 -12.46
C PRO A 178 -8.28 8.40 -11.51
N LEU A 179 -7.87 7.41 -10.70
CA LEU A 179 -8.69 6.77 -9.69
C LEU A 179 -8.51 7.43 -8.31
N GLN A 180 -7.30 7.90 -8.02
CA GLN A 180 -6.96 8.42 -6.70
C GLN A 180 -6.53 9.89 -6.78
N ARG A 181 -6.77 10.61 -5.69
CA ARG A 181 -6.39 12.00 -5.53
C ARG A 181 -5.71 12.21 -4.18
N ILE A 182 -4.56 12.85 -4.19
CA ILE A 182 -3.85 13.31 -3.00
C ILE A 182 -4.21 14.79 -2.82
N GLU A 183 -4.80 15.14 -1.68
CA GLU A 183 -5.22 16.49 -1.33
C GLU A 183 -4.49 16.99 -0.09
N VAL A 184 -4.26 18.30 -0.01
CA VAL A 184 -3.68 18.93 1.18
C VAL A 184 -4.55 18.65 2.42
N GLY A 185 -3.92 18.21 3.51
CA GLY A 185 -4.58 17.88 4.77
C GLY A 185 -5.30 16.53 4.80
N LYS A 186 -5.35 15.79 3.69
CA LYS A 186 -5.97 14.47 3.59
C LYS A 186 -4.93 13.36 3.60
N ARG A 187 -5.41 12.13 3.86
CA ARG A 187 -4.58 10.92 3.75
C ARG A 187 -4.23 10.63 2.30
N ILE A 188 -3.06 10.02 2.08
CA ILE A 188 -2.71 9.44 0.77
C ILE A 188 -3.58 8.20 0.53
N GLY A 189 -3.84 7.90 -0.75
CA GLY A 189 -4.60 6.71 -1.15
C GLY A 189 -6.11 6.89 -1.15
N ASN A 190 -6.60 8.13 -1.10
CA ASN A 190 -8.03 8.41 -1.25
C ASN A 190 -8.48 8.13 -2.67
N TYR A 191 -9.52 7.30 -2.80
CA TYR A 191 -10.26 7.13 -4.05
C TYR A 191 -11.11 8.38 -4.30
N PHE A 192 -10.98 8.96 -5.48
CA PHE A 192 -11.74 10.12 -5.92
C PHE A 192 -12.60 9.73 -7.11
N THR A 193 -13.85 9.39 -6.83
CA THR A 193 -14.73 8.71 -7.78
C THR A 193 -16.14 9.29 -7.80
N PHE A 194 -16.92 8.95 -8.82
CA PHE A 194 -18.36 9.14 -8.78
C PHE A 194 -18.99 8.24 -7.72
N ARG A 195 -20.10 8.70 -7.13
CA ARG A 195 -20.95 7.91 -6.25
C ARG A 195 -22.00 7.19 -7.09
N TYR A 196 -22.01 5.88 -7.03
CA TYR A 196 -22.97 5.04 -7.73
C TYR A 196 -24.38 5.19 -7.16
N ALA A 197 -25.38 5.45 -8.02
CA ALA A 197 -26.78 5.59 -7.65
C ALA A 197 -27.66 4.46 -8.17
N GLY A 198 -27.15 3.65 -9.11
CA GLY A 198 -27.92 2.55 -9.71
C GLY A 198 -27.64 2.37 -11.19
N VAL A 199 -28.54 1.64 -11.83
CA VAL A 199 -28.57 1.41 -13.29
C VAL A 199 -29.96 1.77 -13.77
N SER A 200 -30.09 2.49 -14.89
CA SER A 200 -31.36 2.81 -15.53
C SER A 200 -32.04 1.55 -16.10
N ASP A 201 -33.31 1.65 -16.46
CA ASP A 201 -34.05 0.56 -17.13
C ASP A 201 -33.41 0.21 -18.48
N ASP A 202 -32.74 1.16 -19.13
CA ASP A 202 -32.00 0.97 -20.38
C ASP A 202 -30.59 0.40 -20.18
N GLY A 203 -30.12 0.20 -18.94
CA GLY A 203 -28.83 -0.39 -18.63
C GLY A 203 -27.67 0.62 -18.53
N ASP A 204 -27.93 1.92 -18.42
CA ASP A 204 -26.94 2.98 -18.25
C ASP A 204 -26.60 3.24 -16.79
N TRP A 205 -25.39 3.69 -16.55
CA TRP A 205 -24.93 4.10 -15.22
C TRP A 205 -25.66 5.34 -14.72
N LEU A 206 -26.14 5.27 -13.46
CA LEU A 206 -26.66 6.40 -12.70
C LEU A 206 -25.70 6.73 -11.57
N ILE A 207 -25.46 8.02 -11.38
CA ILE A 207 -24.57 8.57 -10.35
C ILE A 207 -25.29 9.64 -9.54
N TYR A 208 -24.78 9.93 -8.35
CA TYR A 208 -25.15 11.14 -7.61
C TYR A 208 -24.29 12.31 -8.05
N ASP A 209 -24.92 13.43 -8.35
CA ASP A 209 -24.24 14.72 -8.54
C ASP A 209 -23.79 15.32 -7.19
N LYS A 210 -23.14 16.50 -7.23
CA LYS A 210 -22.71 17.24 -6.03
C LYS A 210 -23.85 17.61 -5.09
N ASP A 211 -25.07 17.76 -5.60
CA ASP A 211 -26.31 18.14 -4.87
C ASP A 211 -27.08 16.90 -4.39
N ASN A 212 -26.52 15.70 -4.51
CA ASN A 212 -27.13 14.41 -4.19
C ASN A 212 -28.36 14.03 -5.04
N LYS A 213 -28.49 14.58 -6.26
CA LYS A 213 -29.50 14.16 -7.21
C LYS A 213 -28.98 13.02 -8.07
N VAL A 214 -29.85 12.10 -8.43
CA VAL A 214 -29.53 10.99 -9.34
C VAL A 214 -29.57 11.51 -10.78
N ILE A 215 -28.47 11.35 -11.48
CA ILE A 215 -28.31 11.75 -12.89
C ILE A 215 -27.66 10.63 -13.71
N PRO A 216 -27.92 10.54 -15.01
CA PRO A 216 -27.17 9.66 -15.92
C PRO A 216 -25.69 10.08 -15.94
N ILE A 217 -24.77 9.11 -16.07
CA ILE A 217 -23.33 9.35 -16.14
C ILE A 217 -22.92 10.30 -17.28
N ALA A 218 -23.68 10.33 -18.36
CA ALA A 218 -23.46 11.21 -19.51
C ALA A 218 -23.50 12.71 -19.14
N ASN A 219 -24.20 13.03 -18.04
CA ASN A 219 -24.34 14.40 -17.51
C ASN A 219 -23.37 14.66 -16.35
N GLY A 220 -22.58 13.66 -15.93
CA GLY A 220 -21.63 13.78 -14.83
C GLY A 220 -20.43 14.66 -15.19
N VAL A 221 -20.02 15.49 -14.26
CA VAL A 221 -18.83 16.35 -14.36
C VAL A 221 -17.83 16.03 -13.27
N GLU A 222 -16.60 16.56 -13.37
CA GLU A 222 -15.53 16.27 -12.40
C GLU A 222 -15.90 16.69 -10.98
N GLU A 223 -16.70 17.75 -10.83
CA GLU A 223 -17.18 18.29 -9.55
C GLU A 223 -18.19 17.38 -8.83
N ASP A 224 -18.73 16.37 -9.52
CA ASP A 224 -19.63 15.37 -8.91
C ASP A 224 -18.86 14.23 -8.23
N LYS A 225 -17.55 14.15 -8.46
CA LYS A 225 -16.68 13.20 -7.79
C LYS A 225 -16.38 13.64 -6.37
N THR A 226 -16.19 12.67 -5.50
CA THR A 226 -15.81 12.88 -4.10
C THR A 226 -14.87 11.78 -3.60
N ILE A 227 -14.33 11.97 -2.40
CA ILE A 227 -13.57 10.90 -1.73
C ILE A 227 -14.56 9.82 -1.27
N THR A 228 -14.44 8.62 -1.84
CA THR A 228 -15.36 7.50 -1.62
C THR A 228 -14.75 6.36 -0.81
N GLY A 229 -13.45 6.43 -0.52
CA GLY A 229 -12.73 5.43 0.26
C GLY A 229 -11.24 5.72 0.33
N ASN A 230 -10.50 4.83 1.01
CA ASN A 230 -9.05 4.94 1.13
C ASN A 230 -8.38 3.56 1.10
N GLY A 231 -7.39 3.39 0.24
CA GLY A 231 -6.69 2.13 0.03
C GLY A 231 -5.61 1.79 1.08
N LEU A 232 -5.32 2.69 2.05
CA LEU A 232 -4.33 2.43 3.10
C LEU A 232 -4.99 1.85 4.35
N PRO A 233 -4.55 0.69 4.83
CA PRO A 233 -5.00 0.15 6.11
C PRO A 233 -4.78 1.15 7.26
N LYS A 234 -5.76 1.27 8.14
CA LYS A 234 -5.62 2.04 9.39
C LYS A 234 -4.88 1.26 10.46
N PHE A 235 -5.04 -0.07 10.43
CA PHE A 235 -4.50 -0.97 11.42
C PHE A 235 -4.02 -2.27 10.76
N ASN A 236 -2.82 -2.72 11.14
CA ASN A 236 -2.26 -4.01 10.74
C ASN A 236 -1.90 -4.79 11.99
N ALA A 237 -2.04 -6.11 11.94
CA ALA A 237 -1.65 -6.98 13.03
C ALA A 237 -1.08 -8.31 12.51
N ALA A 238 -0.20 -8.92 13.30
CA ALA A 238 0.25 -10.27 13.07
C ALA A 238 0.37 -11.01 14.43
N LEU A 239 0.18 -12.32 14.37
CA LEU A 239 0.27 -13.22 15.51
C LEU A 239 1.00 -14.50 15.08
N THR A 240 2.09 -14.83 15.77
CA THR A 240 2.80 -16.08 15.58
C THR A 240 2.79 -16.88 16.89
N ASN A 241 2.27 -18.10 16.83
CA ASN A 241 2.28 -19.05 17.92
C ASN A 241 3.35 -20.12 17.66
N ASN A 242 4.25 -20.29 18.61
CA ASN A 242 5.26 -21.35 18.61
C ASN A 242 4.94 -22.28 19.75
N ILE A 243 4.71 -23.55 19.44
CA ILE A 243 4.35 -24.61 20.38
C ILE A 243 5.36 -25.73 20.22
N SER A 244 6.00 -26.11 21.31
CA SER A 244 6.88 -27.29 21.35
C SER A 244 6.38 -28.26 22.41
N TRP A 245 6.18 -29.51 22.00
CA TRP A 245 5.80 -30.60 22.88
C TRP A 245 6.75 -31.79 22.68
N LYS A 246 7.69 -31.94 23.61
CA LYS A 246 8.77 -32.92 23.51
C LYS A 246 9.55 -32.77 22.18
N ASN A 247 9.35 -33.70 21.25
CA ASN A 247 10.00 -33.71 19.94
C ASN A 247 9.15 -33.10 18.80
N LEU A 248 7.94 -32.65 19.13
CA LEU A 248 7.01 -32.06 18.18
C LEU A 248 7.05 -30.54 18.31
N ASP A 249 7.27 -29.84 17.19
CA ASP A 249 7.18 -28.38 17.11
C ASP A 249 6.09 -27.99 16.12
N ALA A 250 5.29 -26.99 16.50
CA ALA A 250 4.30 -26.39 15.64
C ALA A 250 4.44 -24.87 15.65
N THR A 251 4.33 -24.25 14.47
CA THR A 251 4.28 -22.80 14.31
C THR A 251 3.05 -22.42 13.50
N ILE A 252 2.27 -21.48 14.00
CA ILE A 252 1.11 -20.93 13.30
C ILE A 252 1.33 -19.42 13.19
N SER A 253 1.46 -18.93 11.97
CA SER A 253 1.63 -17.50 11.66
C SER A 253 0.38 -16.96 10.97
N MET A 254 -0.10 -15.85 11.49
CA MET A 254 -1.30 -15.15 11.02
C MET A 254 -0.99 -13.67 10.86
N ARG A 255 -1.64 -13.03 9.89
CA ARG A 255 -1.57 -11.57 9.70
C ARG A 255 -2.87 -11.02 9.15
N GLY A 256 -3.07 -9.73 9.34
CA GLY A 256 -4.25 -9.04 8.81
C GLY A 256 -4.05 -7.55 8.66
N ALA A 257 -4.90 -6.96 7.84
CA ALA A 257 -4.98 -5.53 7.61
C ALA A 257 -6.45 -5.10 7.65
N PHE A 258 -6.72 -3.96 8.25
CA PHE A 258 -8.08 -3.52 8.57
C PHE A 258 -8.28 -2.02 8.35
N GLY A 259 -9.52 -1.65 8.07
CA GLY A 259 -9.95 -0.26 7.93
C GLY A 259 -9.47 0.38 6.64
N PHE A 260 -9.54 -0.36 5.54
CA PHE A 260 -9.22 0.13 4.19
C PHE A 260 -10.17 -0.45 3.16
N GLU A 261 -10.17 0.16 2.00
CA GLU A 261 -10.93 -0.27 0.85
C GLU A 261 -10.01 -0.65 -0.31
N ILE A 262 -10.52 -1.52 -1.18
CA ILE A 262 -9.87 -1.97 -2.40
C ILE A 262 -10.75 -1.60 -3.60
N PHE A 263 -10.17 -0.99 -4.61
CA PHE A 263 -10.81 -0.86 -5.91
C PHE A 263 -10.60 -2.15 -6.70
N ASP A 264 -11.69 -2.87 -6.98
CA ASP A 264 -11.63 -4.13 -7.74
C ASP A 264 -11.38 -3.85 -9.23
N VAL A 265 -10.10 -3.73 -9.54
CA VAL A 265 -9.59 -3.49 -10.91
C VAL A 265 -10.03 -4.61 -11.85
N HIS A 266 -10.12 -5.84 -11.33
CA HIS A 266 -10.47 -7.00 -12.14
C HIS A 266 -11.95 -6.96 -12.54
N ASP A 267 -12.86 -6.66 -11.60
CA ASP A 267 -14.28 -6.49 -11.90
C ASP A 267 -14.53 -5.26 -12.78
N PHE A 268 -13.78 -4.17 -12.55
CA PHE A 268 -13.83 -2.97 -13.38
C PHE A 268 -13.50 -3.24 -14.85
N TYR A 269 -12.48 -4.05 -15.14
CA TYR A 269 -12.06 -4.30 -16.52
C TYR A 269 -12.74 -5.50 -17.17
N TYR A 270 -13.06 -6.55 -16.42
CA TYR A 270 -13.58 -7.81 -16.96
C TYR A 270 -15.01 -8.13 -16.51
N GLY A 271 -15.55 -7.35 -15.59
CA GLY A 271 -16.88 -7.60 -15.01
C GLY A 271 -18.04 -6.97 -15.77
N LEU A 272 -17.85 -6.29 -16.90
CA LEU A 272 -18.91 -5.58 -17.63
C LEU A 272 -19.13 -6.16 -19.02
N GLN A 273 -20.40 -6.34 -19.41
CA GLN A 273 -20.79 -6.85 -20.75
C GLN A 273 -20.50 -5.85 -21.88
N THR A 274 -20.31 -4.58 -21.54
CA THR A 274 -20.03 -3.51 -22.51
C THR A 274 -18.69 -3.65 -23.21
N ARG A 275 -17.89 -4.65 -22.82
CA ARG A 275 -16.57 -4.89 -23.34
C ARG A 275 -16.51 -6.14 -24.22
N LEU A 276 -15.83 -6.04 -25.36
CA LEU A 276 -15.50 -7.17 -26.20
C LEU A 276 -14.22 -7.84 -25.69
N GLY A 277 -14.25 -9.15 -25.42
CA GLY A 277 -13.10 -9.94 -24.98
C GLY A 277 -13.43 -10.88 -23.83
N ASN A 278 -12.41 -11.29 -23.08
CA ASN A 278 -12.60 -12.18 -21.94
C ASN A 278 -13.39 -11.47 -20.82
N LEU A 279 -14.49 -12.07 -20.41
CA LEU A 279 -15.35 -11.55 -19.36
C LEU A 279 -15.31 -12.47 -18.13
N SER A 280 -15.36 -11.88 -16.95
CA SER A 280 -15.58 -12.62 -15.71
C SER A 280 -17.05 -13.03 -15.58
N SER A 281 -17.34 -14.00 -14.72
CA SER A 281 -18.72 -14.41 -14.43
C SER A 281 -19.59 -13.28 -13.85
N ASN A 282 -18.97 -12.25 -13.25
CA ASN A 282 -19.67 -11.09 -12.71
C ASN A 282 -20.41 -10.29 -13.78
N ALA A 283 -19.91 -10.26 -15.02
CA ALA A 283 -20.59 -9.60 -16.14
C ALA A 283 -22.02 -10.15 -16.38
N PHE A 284 -22.23 -11.43 -16.07
CA PHE A 284 -23.52 -12.11 -16.29
C PHE A 284 -24.32 -12.35 -14.99
N ARG A 285 -23.77 -11.96 -13.83
CA ARG A 285 -24.40 -12.12 -12.52
C ARG A 285 -24.63 -10.77 -11.85
N ARG A 286 -23.62 -10.30 -11.10
CA ARG A 286 -23.67 -9.08 -10.31
C ARG A 286 -23.91 -7.84 -11.18
N ASN A 287 -23.24 -7.77 -12.32
CA ASN A 287 -23.24 -6.62 -13.23
C ASN A 287 -24.16 -6.80 -14.44
N ALA A 288 -25.00 -7.85 -14.47
CA ALA A 288 -25.82 -8.22 -15.63
C ALA A 288 -26.75 -7.10 -16.14
N LYS A 289 -27.13 -6.17 -15.26
CA LYS A 289 -27.98 -5.02 -15.62
C LYS A 289 -27.23 -3.87 -16.30
N ILE A 290 -25.90 -3.87 -16.26
CA ILE A 290 -25.06 -2.82 -16.85
C ILE A 290 -24.75 -3.24 -18.28
N THR A 291 -25.55 -2.76 -19.22
CA THR A 291 -25.49 -3.18 -20.62
C THR A 291 -24.96 -2.09 -21.56
N HIS A 292 -24.92 -0.85 -21.09
CA HIS A 292 -24.47 0.31 -21.85
C HIS A 292 -23.37 1.10 -21.13
N GLY A 293 -22.68 1.94 -21.90
CA GLY A 293 -21.66 2.84 -21.42
C GLY A 293 -20.25 2.22 -21.32
N SER A 294 -19.28 3.07 -21.06
CA SER A 294 -17.88 2.70 -20.81
C SER A 294 -17.65 2.41 -19.32
N ASN A 295 -16.46 1.95 -18.98
CA ASN A 295 -16.05 1.76 -17.60
C ASN A 295 -16.09 3.08 -16.85
N VAL A 296 -16.92 3.18 -15.82
CA VAL A 296 -17.08 4.36 -14.98
C VAL A 296 -16.31 4.17 -13.67
N ILE A 297 -15.37 5.05 -13.39
CA ILE A 297 -14.70 5.07 -12.09
C ILE A 297 -15.70 5.56 -11.02
N SER A 298 -16.26 4.61 -10.28
CA SER A 298 -17.23 4.85 -9.23
C SER A 298 -16.97 3.97 -8.02
N ASP A 299 -17.59 4.30 -6.90
CA ASP A 299 -17.54 3.51 -5.66
C ASP A 299 -18.23 2.14 -5.78
N TYR A 300 -18.91 1.86 -6.90
CA TYR A 300 -19.45 0.54 -7.19
C TYR A 300 -18.39 -0.57 -7.16
N PHE A 301 -17.17 -0.26 -7.57
CA PHE A 301 -16.03 -1.18 -7.59
C PHE A 301 -15.16 -1.09 -6.34
N ILE A 302 -15.54 -0.27 -5.36
CA ILE A 302 -14.80 -0.11 -4.10
C ILE A 302 -15.43 -1.03 -3.05
N HIS A 303 -14.62 -1.92 -2.49
CA HIS A 303 -15.04 -2.89 -1.50
C HIS A 303 -14.17 -2.83 -0.26
N LYS A 304 -14.72 -3.28 0.89
CA LYS A 304 -13.91 -3.46 2.11
C LYS A 304 -12.77 -4.43 1.83
N GLY A 305 -11.55 -3.99 2.15
CA GLY A 305 -10.32 -4.76 1.97
C GLY A 305 -9.91 -5.52 3.22
N ASP A 306 -10.64 -5.42 4.32
CA ASP A 306 -10.31 -6.04 5.60
C ASP A 306 -10.10 -7.54 5.44
N TYR A 307 -9.00 -8.04 6.01
CA TYR A 307 -8.73 -9.46 6.03
C TYR A 307 -7.92 -9.88 7.26
N TRP A 308 -8.06 -11.15 7.62
CA TRP A 308 -7.19 -11.88 8.52
C TRP A 308 -6.84 -13.22 7.87
N MET A 309 -5.55 -13.55 7.76
CA MET A 309 -5.16 -14.77 7.06
C MET A 309 -4.27 -15.65 7.94
N ILE A 310 -4.40 -16.96 7.74
CA ILE A 310 -3.45 -17.96 8.20
C ILE A 310 -2.37 -18.07 7.13
N ASP A 311 -1.27 -17.37 7.38
CA ASP A 311 -0.17 -17.19 6.42
C ASP A 311 0.67 -18.46 6.28
N ALA A 312 1.00 -19.08 7.43
CA ALA A 312 1.74 -20.33 7.44
C ALA A 312 1.37 -21.18 8.65
N VAL A 313 1.30 -22.50 8.43
CA VAL A 313 1.25 -23.51 9.46
C VAL A 313 2.38 -24.51 9.21
N SER A 314 3.30 -24.63 10.17
CA SER A 314 4.41 -25.56 10.11
C SER A 314 4.31 -26.57 11.25
N LEU A 315 4.53 -27.83 10.94
CA LEU A 315 4.62 -28.91 11.90
C LEU A 315 5.91 -29.68 11.65
N SER A 316 6.68 -29.96 12.70
CA SER A 316 7.90 -30.75 12.57
C SER A 316 8.08 -31.73 13.75
N TYR A 317 8.66 -32.87 13.46
CA TYR A 317 8.97 -33.88 14.46
C TYR A 317 10.43 -34.29 14.37
N THR A 318 11.14 -34.31 15.51
CA THR A 318 12.55 -34.66 15.62
C THR A 318 12.70 -36.09 16.20
N PHE A 319 13.26 -36.98 15.41
CA PHE A 319 13.63 -38.34 15.83
C PHE A 319 15.07 -38.31 16.37
N ASN A 320 15.26 -38.70 17.60
CA ASN A 320 16.60 -38.91 18.21
C ASN A 320 17.06 -40.33 17.92
N ILE A 321 17.86 -40.55 16.88
CA ILE A 321 18.24 -41.89 16.39
C ILE A 321 19.44 -42.39 17.15
N LYS A 322 20.41 -41.53 17.50
CA LYS A 322 21.66 -41.91 18.22
C LYS A 322 22.44 -43.04 17.57
N HIS A 323 22.51 -43.04 16.24
CA HIS A 323 23.32 -44.02 15.50
C HIS A 323 24.72 -43.42 15.26
N LYS A 324 25.73 -44.31 15.03
CA LYS A 324 27.14 -43.92 14.85
C LYS A 324 27.37 -42.78 13.82
N PHE A 325 26.50 -42.64 12.85
CA PHE A 325 26.61 -41.66 11.75
C PHE A 325 25.45 -40.67 11.70
N ILE A 326 24.41 -40.84 12.50
CA ILE A 326 23.22 -39.99 12.47
C ILE A 326 22.75 -39.78 13.91
N ASP A 327 22.79 -38.52 14.34
CA ASP A 327 22.31 -38.14 15.67
C ASP A 327 20.81 -37.92 15.68
N LYS A 328 20.31 -37.16 14.72
CA LYS A 328 18.89 -36.72 14.66
C LYS A 328 18.40 -36.68 13.22
N VAL A 329 17.12 -36.96 13.06
CA VAL A 329 16.38 -36.71 11.82
C VAL A 329 15.15 -35.87 12.14
N ARG A 330 15.02 -34.70 11.51
CA ARG A 330 13.84 -33.85 11.65
C ARG A 330 13.04 -33.86 10.34
N LEU A 331 11.78 -34.29 10.44
CA LEU A 331 10.81 -34.16 9.36
C LEU A 331 9.95 -32.94 9.59
N SER A 332 9.71 -32.15 8.54
CA SER A 332 8.86 -30.96 8.60
C SER A 332 7.89 -30.89 7.44
N GLY A 333 6.70 -30.37 7.71
CA GLY A 333 5.70 -30.02 6.72
C GLY A 333 5.22 -28.59 6.99
N THR A 334 5.17 -27.75 5.95
CA THR A 334 4.67 -26.37 6.04
C THR A 334 3.63 -26.14 4.96
N ALA A 335 2.48 -25.60 5.36
CA ALA A 335 1.43 -25.12 4.47
C ALA A 335 1.44 -23.58 4.50
N ASN A 336 1.58 -22.94 3.35
CA ASN A 336 1.55 -21.49 3.21
C ASN A 336 0.27 -21.02 2.51
N ASN A 337 -0.16 -19.81 2.83
CA ASN A 337 -1.38 -19.17 2.30
C ASN A 337 -2.62 -20.05 2.51
N LEU A 338 -2.79 -20.56 3.74
CA LEU A 338 -3.74 -21.61 4.04
C LEU A 338 -5.18 -21.16 3.91
N TYR A 339 -5.52 -20.00 4.47
CA TYR A 339 -6.87 -19.47 4.43
C TYR A 339 -6.92 -17.96 4.73
N THR A 340 -7.77 -17.23 3.99
CA THR A 340 -8.01 -15.80 4.20
C THR A 340 -9.46 -15.56 4.59
N PHE A 341 -9.68 -15.02 5.79
CA PHE A 341 -10.98 -14.54 6.25
C PHE A 341 -11.19 -13.12 5.75
N THR A 342 -12.14 -12.91 4.85
CA THR A 342 -12.44 -11.61 4.26
C THR A 342 -13.86 -11.54 3.72
N THR A 343 -14.39 -10.32 3.58
CA THR A 343 -15.63 -10.03 2.85
C THR A 343 -15.36 -9.46 1.46
N PHE A 344 -14.10 -9.31 1.07
CA PHE A 344 -13.74 -8.82 -0.25
C PHE A 344 -14.21 -9.82 -1.32
N PRO A 345 -15.00 -9.37 -2.33
CA PRO A 345 -15.55 -10.26 -3.33
C PRO A 345 -14.56 -10.67 -4.42
N GLY A 346 -13.41 -10.01 -4.50
CA GLY A 346 -12.32 -10.33 -5.43
C GLY A 346 -11.50 -11.54 -4.99
N VAL A 347 -10.38 -11.78 -5.67
CA VAL A 347 -9.64 -13.05 -5.50
C VAL A 347 -8.85 -13.08 -4.19
N ASP A 348 -8.07 -12.04 -3.89
CA ASP A 348 -7.17 -12.03 -2.73
C ASP A 348 -6.88 -10.59 -2.26
N PRO A 349 -7.43 -10.15 -1.12
CA PRO A 349 -7.23 -8.79 -0.63
C PRO A 349 -5.78 -8.52 -0.20
N SER A 350 -4.99 -9.54 0.13
CA SER A 350 -3.61 -9.38 0.59
C SER A 350 -2.65 -8.98 -0.53
N THR A 351 -3.04 -9.18 -1.78
CA THR A 351 -2.25 -8.81 -2.96
C THR A 351 -2.38 -7.34 -3.34
N TYR A 352 -3.43 -6.65 -2.86
CA TYR A 352 -3.62 -5.20 -3.05
C TYR A 352 -2.75 -4.39 -2.07
N GLN A 353 -1.45 -4.65 -2.09
CA GLN A 353 -0.52 -4.04 -1.15
C GLN A 353 -0.34 -2.55 -1.38
N VAL A 354 0.18 -1.88 -0.35
CA VAL A 354 0.62 -0.50 -0.43
C VAL A 354 1.71 -0.39 -1.50
N ASN A 355 1.38 0.27 -2.60
CA ASN A 355 2.32 0.55 -3.67
C ASN A 355 2.56 2.07 -3.73
N GLY A 356 3.52 2.55 -2.95
CA GLY A 356 3.91 3.95 -2.93
C GLY A 356 2.73 4.90 -2.67
N LEU A 357 2.41 5.72 -3.65
CA LEU A 357 1.33 6.71 -3.58
C LEU A 357 -0.04 6.17 -4.04
N THR A 358 -0.12 4.89 -4.45
CA THR A 358 -1.35 4.29 -5.01
C THR A 358 -1.77 3.01 -4.27
N PRO A 359 -2.01 3.08 -2.95
CA PRO A 359 -2.39 1.93 -2.15
C PRO A 359 -3.80 1.43 -2.50
N GLY A 360 -4.06 0.15 -2.27
CA GLY A 360 -5.36 -0.47 -2.53
C GLY A 360 -5.70 -0.66 -4.02
N THR A 361 -4.68 -0.50 -4.87
CA THR A 361 -4.78 -0.67 -6.32
C THR A 361 -3.52 -1.35 -6.83
N PHE A 362 -3.55 -1.88 -8.04
CA PHE A 362 -2.33 -2.32 -8.75
C PHE A 362 -1.68 -1.21 -9.57
N GLY A 363 -1.75 0.06 -9.10
CA GLY A 363 -1.29 1.21 -9.87
C GLY A 363 -2.10 1.40 -11.17
N GLY A 364 -3.38 1.00 -11.17
CA GLY A 364 -4.24 1.00 -12.35
C GLY A 364 -3.95 -0.16 -13.33
N ASN A 365 -3.05 -1.09 -12.99
CA ASN A 365 -2.72 -2.25 -13.83
C ASN A 365 -3.67 -3.42 -13.53
N ILE A 366 -4.01 -4.20 -14.56
CA ILE A 366 -4.89 -5.37 -14.47
C ILE A 366 -4.15 -6.69 -14.27
N SER A 367 -2.83 -6.66 -14.30
CA SER A 367 -2.00 -7.86 -14.20
C SER A 367 -1.57 -8.10 -12.77
N TYR A 368 -2.24 -9.00 -12.09
CA TYR A 368 -1.79 -9.51 -10.79
C TYR A 368 -1.98 -11.03 -10.73
N TYR A 369 -1.21 -11.64 -9.85
CA TYR A 369 -1.28 -13.07 -9.60
C TYR A 369 -1.65 -13.30 -8.13
N PRO A 370 -2.73 -14.03 -7.83
CA PRO A 370 -3.12 -14.33 -6.45
C PRO A 370 -2.09 -15.20 -5.75
N SER A 371 -2.04 -15.10 -4.42
CA SER A 371 -1.18 -15.93 -3.61
C SER A 371 -1.57 -17.40 -3.75
N ALA A 372 -0.59 -18.24 -4.12
CA ALA A 372 -0.82 -19.66 -4.28
C ALA A 372 -0.73 -20.38 -2.94
N PHE A 373 -1.64 -21.33 -2.71
CA PHE A 373 -1.51 -22.31 -1.64
C PHE A 373 -0.32 -23.24 -1.93
N GLN A 374 0.55 -23.45 -0.93
CA GLN A 374 1.77 -24.23 -1.09
C GLN A 374 1.97 -25.19 0.05
N PHE A 375 2.41 -26.42 -0.28
CA PHE A 375 2.95 -27.38 0.68
C PHE A 375 4.45 -27.56 0.49
N ILE A 376 5.21 -27.49 1.58
CA ILE A 376 6.65 -27.72 1.60
C ILE A 376 6.94 -28.84 2.59
N PHE A 377 7.66 -29.86 2.14
CA PHE A 377 8.15 -30.93 2.99
C PHE A 377 9.68 -30.86 3.09
N GLY A 378 10.19 -30.99 4.29
CA GLY A 378 11.61 -30.92 4.57
C GLY A 378 12.09 -32.10 5.40
N ILE A 379 13.31 -32.55 5.11
CA ILE A 379 14.05 -33.55 5.90
C ILE A 379 15.39 -32.91 6.25
N HIS A 380 15.70 -32.84 7.54
CA HIS A 380 16.99 -32.39 8.05
C HIS A 380 17.65 -33.52 8.81
N VAL A 381 18.92 -33.82 8.53
CA VAL A 381 19.70 -34.90 9.14
C VAL A 381 20.93 -34.31 9.79
N ASP A 382 21.07 -34.51 11.10
CA ASP A 382 22.26 -34.16 11.88
C ASP A 382 23.15 -35.42 12.00
N PHE A 383 24.43 -35.23 11.64
CA PHE A 383 25.46 -36.31 11.63
C PHE A 383 26.41 -36.18 12.79
#